data_9bf298d716c8d78b04157bb2044d73b9
#
_entry.id   9bf298d716c8d78b04157bb2044d73b9
#
_cell.length_a   1.000
_cell.length_b   1.000
_cell.length_c   1.000
_cell.angle_alpha   90.00
_cell.angle_beta   90.00
_cell.angle_gamma   90.00
#
_symmetry.space_group_name_H-M   'P 1'
#
loop_
_entity.id
_entity.type
_entity.pdbx_description
1 polymer ?
#
loop_
_entity_poly.entity_id
_entity_poly.type
_entity_poly.pdbx_seq_one_letter_code
_entity_poly.pdbx_strand_id
1 'polypeptide(L)' 'MIAEVLFVCTMGQVTKEIKLETVKETRVGKICEVYIDDKSVGYAKHNSEFCSGLASKVKMDMEKKGYQCSEKVHD' A
#
# COMPACT_ATOMS: atom_id res chain seq x y z
N MET A 1 -9.73 -5.12 -13.86
CA MET A 1 -9.71 -3.74 -13.34
C MET A 1 -8.89 -3.71 -12.06
N ILE A 2 -8.01 -2.72 -11.90
CA ILE A 2 -7.14 -2.60 -10.74
C ILE A 2 -7.48 -1.28 -10.03
N ALA A 3 -7.74 -1.36 -8.73
CA ALA A 3 -7.89 -0.18 -7.90
C ALA A 3 -6.57 0.03 -7.15
N GLU A 4 -6.11 1.26 -7.10
CA GLU A 4 -4.83 1.60 -6.49
C GLU A 4 -4.99 2.72 -5.47
N VAL A 5 -4.41 2.51 -4.29
CA VAL A 5 -4.30 3.54 -3.26
C VAL A 5 -2.82 3.77 -3.01
N LEU A 6 -2.40 5.02 -3.07
CA LEU A 6 -1.02 5.40 -2.88
C LEU A 6 -0.91 6.31 -1.67
N PHE A 7 -0.05 5.95 -0.71
CA PHE A 7 0.33 6.83 0.38
C PHE A 7 1.72 7.36 0.09
N VAL A 8 1.86 8.68 0.09
CA VAL A 8 3.15 9.33 -0.06
C VAL A 8 3.55 9.87 1.31
N CYS A 9 4.64 9.35 1.84
CA CYS A 9 5.12 9.69 3.17
C CYS A 9 6.44 10.44 3.05
N THR A 10 6.53 11.62 3.67
CA THR A 10 7.72 12.46 3.58
C THR A 10 8.24 12.82 4.96
N MET A 11 9.56 12.91 5.07
CA MET A 11 10.24 13.39 6.26
C MET A 11 11.48 14.16 5.78
N GLY A 12 11.42 15.50 5.88
CA GLY A 12 12.47 16.34 5.30
C GLY A 12 12.53 16.14 3.78
N GLN A 13 13.68 15.70 3.29
CA GLN A 13 13.88 15.44 1.87
C GLN A 13 13.65 13.98 1.48
N VAL A 14 13.33 13.13 2.45
CA VAL A 14 13.11 11.70 2.21
C VAL A 14 11.64 11.49 1.86
N THR A 15 11.39 10.81 0.74
CA THR A 15 10.05 10.46 0.30
C THR A 15 9.96 8.95 0.16
N LYS A 16 8.90 8.35 0.72
CA LYS A 16 8.61 6.94 0.58
C LYS A 16 7.19 6.76 0.10
N GLU A 17 6.97 5.73 -0.71
CA GLU A 17 5.64 5.45 -1.26
C GLU A 17 5.17 4.08 -0.83
N ILE A 18 3.93 4.02 -0.35
CA ILE A 18 3.25 2.78 -0.02
C ILE A 18 2.11 2.63 -1.02
N LYS A 19 2.16 1.57 -1.83
CA LYS A 19 1.13 1.33 -2.84
C LYS A 19 0.32 0.10 -2.47
N LEU A 20 -0.99 0.25 -2.44
CA LEU A 20 -1.93 -0.84 -2.25
C LEU A 20 -2.66 -1.06 -3.56
N GLU A 21 -2.45 -2.22 -4.18
CA GLU A 21 -3.16 -2.61 -5.39
C GLU A 21 -4.21 -3.65 -5.06
N THR A 22 -5.43 -3.44 -5.53
CA THR A 22 -6.50 -4.42 -5.41
C THR A 22 -6.91 -4.85 -6.82
N VAL A 23 -6.80 -6.15 -7.08
CA VAL A 23 -7.13 -6.73 -8.38
C VAL A 23 -8.48 -7.42 -8.26
N LYS A 24 -9.44 -7.02 -9.09
CA LYS A 24 -10.78 -7.59 -9.06
C LYS A 24 -10.91 -8.90 -9.82
N GLU A 25 -9.89 -9.26 -10.60
CA GLU A 25 -9.81 -10.53 -11.28
C GLU A 25 -8.70 -11.39 -10.68
N THR A 26 -9.02 -12.64 -10.37
CA THR A 26 -8.12 -13.53 -9.62
C THR A 26 -7.21 -14.37 -10.53
N ARG A 27 -6.98 -13.95 -11.76
CA ARG A 27 -6.19 -14.71 -12.74
C ARG A 27 -4.75 -14.96 -12.32
N VAL A 28 -4.20 -14.08 -11.48
CA VAL A 28 -2.80 -14.15 -11.07
C VAL A 28 -2.62 -14.79 -9.69
N GLY A 29 -3.69 -15.34 -9.11
CA GLY A 29 -3.62 -16.03 -7.83
C GLY A 29 -3.50 -15.14 -6.62
N LYS A 30 -3.66 -13.82 -6.78
CA LYS A 30 -3.69 -12.88 -5.65
C LYS A 30 -4.69 -11.77 -5.96
N ILE A 31 -5.40 -11.29 -4.92
CA ILE A 31 -6.41 -10.25 -5.08
C ILE A 31 -5.91 -8.87 -4.65
N CYS A 32 -4.81 -8.82 -3.91
CA CYS A 32 -4.22 -7.55 -3.51
C CYS A 32 -2.75 -7.72 -3.21
N GLU A 33 -2.03 -6.62 -3.29
CA GLU A 33 -0.60 -6.60 -2.98
C GLU A 33 -0.21 -5.22 -2.47
N VAL A 34 0.74 -5.19 -1.53
CA VAL A 34 1.25 -3.95 -0.95
C VAL A 34 2.72 -3.82 -1.33
N TYR A 35 3.10 -2.63 -1.78
CA TYR A 35 4.47 -2.30 -2.17
C TYR A 35 4.98 -1.13 -1.35
N ILE A 36 6.26 -1.14 -1.03
CA ILE A 36 6.97 0.02 -0.47
C ILE A 36 8.09 0.34 -1.45
N ASP A 37 8.06 1.55 -2.02
CA ASP A 37 9.04 2.00 -3.03
C ASP A 37 9.21 0.96 -4.15
N ASP A 38 8.08 0.48 -4.66
CA ASP A 38 7.97 -0.50 -5.75
C ASP A 38 8.43 -1.92 -5.40
N LYS A 39 8.71 -2.19 -4.11
CA LYS A 39 9.06 -3.55 -3.67
C LYS A 39 7.89 -4.16 -2.94
N SER A 40 7.48 -5.36 -3.36
CA SER A 40 6.38 -6.08 -2.71
C SER A 40 6.76 -6.45 -1.29
N VAL A 41 5.87 -6.13 -0.33
CA VAL A 41 6.06 -6.48 1.07
C VAL A 41 4.99 -7.43 1.58
N GLY A 42 3.96 -7.70 0.78
CA GLY A 42 2.93 -8.65 1.16
C GLY A 42 1.81 -8.69 0.13
N TYR A 43 1.09 -9.80 0.12
CA TYR A 43 -0.06 -9.98 -0.77
C TYR A 43 -1.04 -10.93 -0.12
N ALA A 44 -2.27 -10.97 -0.65
CA ALA A 44 -3.28 -11.91 -0.20
C ALA A 44 -3.97 -12.55 -1.40
N LYS A 45 -4.33 -13.83 -1.26
CA LYS A 45 -5.02 -14.58 -2.31
C LYS A 45 -6.54 -14.53 -2.16
N HIS A 46 -7.03 -14.34 -0.94
CA HIS A 46 -8.46 -14.48 -0.66
C HIS A 46 -9.05 -13.36 0.18
N ASN A 47 -8.23 -12.56 0.86
CA ASN A 47 -8.71 -11.56 1.82
C ASN A 47 -8.09 -10.19 1.55
N SER A 48 -8.89 -9.28 0.98
CA SER A 48 -8.42 -7.94 0.67
C SER A 48 -8.15 -7.11 1.92
N GLU A 49 -8.77 -7.44 3.05
CA GLU A 49 -8.56 -6.72 4.30
C GLU A 49 -7.14 -6.90 4.82
N PHE A 50 -6.50 -8.02 4.50
CA PHE A 50 -5.11 -8.24 4.87
C PHE A 50 -4.22 -7.14 4.29
N CYS A 51 -4.39 -6.81 3.01
CA CYS A 51 -3.57 -5.79 2.35
C CYS A 51 -3.86 -4.39 2.88
N SER A 52 -5.13 -4.04 3.10
CA SER A 52 -5.46 -2.73 3.64
C SER A 52 -4.96 -2.59 5.08
N GLY A 53 -5.03 -3.66 5.87
CA GLY A 53 -4.47 -3.67 7.21
C GLY A 53 -2.95 -3.52 7.20
N LEU A 54 -2.27 -4.22 6.29
CA LEU A 54 -0.82 -4.13 6.16
C LEU A 54 -0.39 -2.72 5.73
N ALA A 55 -1.07 -2.14 4.74
CA ALA A 55 -0.76 -0.80 4.28
C ALA A 55 -0.96 0.23 5.39
N SER A 56 -2.05 0.10 6.15
CA SER A 56 -2.31 0.98 7.29
C SER A 56 -1.24 0.86 8.36
N LYS A 57 -0.80 -0.37 8.65
CA LYS A 57 0.24 -0.60 9.65
C LYS A 57 1.55 0.04 9.23
N VAL A 58 1.95 -0.13 7.97
CA VAL A 58 3.17 0.48 7.45
C VAL A 58 3.09 1.99 7.53
N LYS A 59 1.96 2.57 7.14
CA LYS A 59 1.74 4.01 7.22
C LYS A 59 1.87 4.51 8.65
N MET A 60 1.24 3.82 9.61
CA MET A 60 1.31 4.20 11.02
C MET A 60 2.73 4.10 11.56
N ASP A 61 3.48 3.05 11.17
CA ASP A 61 4.86 2.91 11.60
C ASP A 61 5.72 4.06 11.07
N MET A 62 5.49 4.49 9.84
CA MET A 62 6.19 5.64 9.26
C MET A 62 5.83 6.93 10.00
N GLU A 63 4.56 7.12 10.32
CA GLU A 63 4.13 8.31 11.06
C GLU A 63 4.77 8.38 12.44
N LYS A 64 4.93 7.23 13.09
CA LYS A 64 5.63 7.15 14.39
C LYS A 64 7.10 7.54 14.29
N LYS A 65 7.70 7.34 13.11
CA LYS A 65 9.09 7.73 12.86
C LYS A 65 9.25 9.20 12.49
N GLY A 66 8.14 9.92 12.31
CA GLY A 66 8.16 11.33 11.98
C GLY A 66 7.77 11.67 10.55
N TYR A 67 7.37 10.68 9.75
CA TYR A 67 6.90 10.93 8.40
C TYR A 67 5.50 11.54 8.41
N GLN A 68 5.22 12.38 7.43
CA GLN A 68 3.87 12.88 7.16
C GLN A 68 3.37 12.20 5.90
N CYS A 69 2.24 11.52 6.00
CA CYS A 69 1.70 10.73 4.90
C CYS A 69 0.43 11.37 4.34
N SER A 70 0.30 11.36 3.03
CA SER A 70 -0.92 11.77 2.34
C SER A 70 -1.40 10.62 1.46
N GLU A 71 -2.71 10.55 1.26
CA GLU A 71 -3.33 9.47 0.50
C GLU A 71 -3.80 9.97 -0.86
N LYS A 72 -3.55 9.17 -1.91
CA LYS A 72 -4.06 9.41 -3.25
C LYS A 72 -4.74 8.12 -3.72
N VAL A 73 -5.96 8.25 -4.25
CA VAL A 73 -6.72 7.10 -4.74
C VAL A 73 -6.83 7.21 -6.26
N HIS A 74 -6.52 6.11 -6.93
CA HIS A 74 -6.65 5.98 -8.38
C HIS A 74 -7.52 4.78 -8.71
N ASP A 75 -8.47 4.97 -9.61
CA ASP A 75 -9.30 3.90 -10.14
C ASP A 75 -8.83 3.47 -11.52
#